data_481d754797b1aae8002d4bf7def751ee
#
_entry.id   481d754797b1aae8002d4bf7def751ee
#
_cell.length_a   1.000
_cell.length_b   1.000
_cell.length_c   1.000
_cell.angle_alpha   90.00
_cell.angle_beta   90.00
_cell.angle_gamma   90.00
#
_symmetry.space_group_name_H-M   'P 1'
#
loop_
_entity.id
_entity.type
_entity.pdbx_description
1 polymer ?
#
loop_
_entity_poly.entity_id
_entity_poly.type
_entity_poly.pdbx_seq_one_letter_code
_entity_poly.pdbx_strand_id
1 'polypeptide(L)'
;MTMKIAVVGTGGVAAKNYLPCIVEREDIKLSYLNRTRSKAEAVAEQFGGRVAADAADLLADEPDTCLIFTKETDRLNAANELLPYGPKRLFFEKPLAARHGQANVVEEDFFDARAMMQAAHAAGVETAMVFNYRFFDQTRLAREIVEREAFGQPVHFTGMVHYNCWSHCIDLLLYFMGPAASISAQASSPGAGDDEARNVTVAARLVNDATGTLIGTSAIDPKLPLYELTFAYEHGRLSMRDLDGEMEVINYRTGRHERHSLTFDISRWDQYRASFGKAINAYLDSVRDGAPPPIPGMAGLQELQFEAGIKRAIATGATVDLEETFGLGC
;
A
#
# COMPACT_ATOMS: atom_id res chain seq x y z
N MET A 1 -21.85 19.60 -2.83
CA MET A 1 -21.50 19.74 -1.40
C MET A 1 -19.99 19.85 -1.31
N THR A 2 -19.45 20.81 -0.60
CA THR A 2 -17.98 20.98 -0.53
C THR A 2 -17.40 19.97 0.45
N MET A 3 -16.48 19.12 -0.01
CA MET A 3 -15.78 18.13 0.80
C MET A 3 -14.66 18.82 1.61
N LYS A 4 -14.61 18.58 2.90
CA LYS A 4 -13.59 19.11 3.81
C LYS A 4 -12.50 18.04 4.00
N ILE A 5 -11.26 18.37 3.64
CA ILE A 5 -10.14 17.47 3.70
C ILE A 5 -9.09 18.03 4.66
N ALA A 6 -8.76 17.27 5.69
CA ALA A 6 -7.64 17.56 6.58
C ALA A 6 -6.38 16.82 6.09
N VAL A 7 -5.25 17.50 6.00
CA VAL A 7 -3.97 16.93 5.58
C VAL A 7 -2.98 17.02 6.74
N VAL A 8 -2.55 15.87 7.23
CA VAL A 8 -1.57 15.74 8.31
C VAL A 8 -0.23 15.29 7.75
N GLY A 9 0.77 16.14 7.84
CA GLY A 9 2.06 15.94 7.20
C GLY A 9 2.13 16.56 5.81
N THR A 10 2.79 17.71 5.70
CA THR A 10 2.94 18.50 4.48
C THR A 10 4.33 18.34 3.85
N GLY A 11 4.89 17.12 3.91
CA GLY A 11 6.18 16.79 3.33
C GLY A 11 6.17 16.65 1.80
N GLY A 12 7.32 16.27 1.24
CA GLY A 12 7.49 16.14 -0.21
C GLY A 12 6.50 15.16 -0.88
N VAL A 13 6.09 14.10 -0.21
CA VAL A 13 5.11 13.14 -0.73
C VAL A 13 3.75 13.83 -0.92
N ALA A 14 3.25 14.54 0.10
CA ALA A 14 2.01 15.30 0.01
C ALA A 14 2.08 16.37 -1.10
N ALA A 15 3.11 17.23 -1.06
CA ALA A 15 3.23 18.37 -1.94
C ALA A 15 3.48 18.02 -3.42
N LYS A 16 4.17 16.91 -3.70
CA LYS A 16 4.54 16.52 -5.07
C LYS A 16 3.56 15.54 -5.72
N ASN A 17 2.98 14.63 -4.92
CA ASN A 17 2.24 13.50 -5.48
C ASN A 17 0.72 13.62 -5.30
N TYR A 18 0.24 14.24 -4.22
CA TYR A 18 -1.19 14.24 -3.89
C TYR A 18 -1.85 15.59 -4.03
N LEU A 19 -1.28 16.64 -3.41
CA LEU A 19 -1.91 17.96 -3.39
C LEU A 19 -2.15 18.54 -4.79
N PRO A 20 -1.23 18.40 -5.79
CA PRO A 20 -1.52 18.86 -7.14
C PRO A 20 -2.80 18.25 -7.73
N CYS A 21 -3.02 16.94 -7.51
CA CYS A 21 -4.23 16.26 -8.01
C CYS A 21 -5.47 16.61 -7.18
N ILE A 22 -5.31 16.84 -5.89
CA ILE A 22 -6.44 17.19 -5.00
C ILE A 22 -7.00 18.56 -5.35
N VAL A 23 -6.14 19.56 -5.58
CA VAL A 23 -6.58 20.95 -5.85
C VAL A 23 -7.15 21.15 -7.26
N GLU A 24 -7.03 20.18 -8.15
CA GLU A 24 -7.75 20.18 -9.43
C GLU A 24 -9.28 20.01 -9.25
N ARG A 25 -9.71 19.56 -8.07
CA ARG A 25 -11.13 19.42 -7.72
C ARG A 25 -11.70 20.74 -7.23
N GLU A 26 -12.82 21.14 -7.80
CA GLU A 26 -13.52 22.40 -7.43
C GLU A 26 -14.36 22.28 -6.16
N ASP A 27 -14.65 21.05 -5.71
CA ASP A 27 -15.56 20.71 -4.62
C ASP A 27 -14.87 20.47 -3.28
N ILE A 28 -13.69 21.05 -3.03
CA ILE A 28 -12.87 20.78 -1.83
C ILE A 28 -12.58 22.03 -1.00
N LYS A 29 -12.35 21.80 0.31
CA LYS A 29 -11.78 22.76 1.26
C LYS A 29 -10.67 22.08 2.05
N LEU A 30 -9.46 22.65 2.02
CA LEU A 30 -8.28 22.07 2.65
C LEU A 30 -7.97 22.71 4.00
N SER A 31 -7.53 21.88 4.95
CA SER A 31 -6.88 22.31 6.18
C SER A 31 -5.64 21.46 6.44
N TYR A 32 -4.61 22.05 7.03
CA TYR A 32 -3.29 21.43 7.17
C TYR A 32 -2.82 21.39 8.61
N LEU A 33 -2.22 20.28 9.01
CA LEU A 33 -1.50 20.14 10.26
C LEU A 33 -0.11 19.56 9.99
N ASN A 34 0.94 20.18 10.51
CA ASN A 34 2.30 19.66 10.41
C ASN A 34 3.10 20.05 11.65
N ARG A 35 3.90 19.13 12.20
CA ARG A 35 4.76 19.39 13.35
C ARG A 35 5.62 20.66 13.19
N THR A 36 6.12 20.92 11.98
CA THR A 36 6.78 22.18 11.63
C THR A 36 5.77 23.10 10.95
N ARG A 37 5.19 24.05 11.68
CA ARG A 37 4.12 24.94 11.23
C ARG A 37 4.46 25.65 9.91
N SER A 38 5.68 26.16 9.75
CA SER A 38 6.11 26.85 8.51
C SER A 38 6.03 26.00 7.25
N LYS A 39 6.12 24.66 7.36
CA LYS A 39 5.90 23.75 6.21
C LYS A 39 4.42 23.68 5.83
N ALA A 40 3.52 23.70 6.80
CA ALA A 40 2.09 23.76 6.53
C ALA A 40 1.68 25.10 5.91
N GLU A 41 2.27 26.21 6.40
CA GLU A 41 2.06 27.56 5.86
C GLU A 41 2.52 27.68 4.40
N ALA A 42 3.70 27.16 4.07
CA ALA A 42 4.20 27.14 2.69
C ALA A 42 3.29 26.32 1.74
N VAL A 43 2.76 25.21 2.22
CA VAL A 43 1.80 24.38 1.46
C VAL A 43 0.46 25.11 1.30
N ALA A 44 -0.03 25.76 2.36
CA ALA A 44 -1.26 26.55 2.30
C ALA A 44 -1.15 27.76 1.36
N GLU A 45 0.02 28.39 1.29
CA GLU A 45 0.32 29.48 0.33
C GLU A 45 0.26 28.96 -1.11
N GLN A 46 0.80 27.76 -1.37
CA GLN A 46 0.87 27.18 -2.71
C GLN A 46 -0.46 26.60 -3.19
N PHE A 47 -1.21 25.91 -2.32
CA PHE A 47 -2.38 25.12 -2.69
C PHE A 47 -3.71 25.65 -2.11
N GLY A 48 -3.65 26.76 -1.38
CA GLY A 48 -4.81 27.27 -0.65
C GLY A 48 -5.12 26.48 0.62
N GLY A 49 -6.13 26.93 1.37
CA GLY A 49 -6.56 26.27 2.60
C GLY A 49 -6.07 26.99 3.86
N ARG A 50 -6.38 26.45 5.04
CA ARG A 50 -5.97 26.98 6.34
C ARG A 50 -4.97 26.08 7.05
N VAL A 51 -4.17 26.66 7.94
CA VAL A 51 -3.26 25.92 8.82
C VAL A 51 -3.86 25.83 10.21
N ALA A 52 -4.07 24.60 10.69
CA ALA A 52 -4.53 24.33 12.04
C ALA A 52 -3.40 24.50 13.07
N ALA A 53 -3.76 24.87 14.29
CA ALA A 53 -2.83 24.99 15.40
C ALA A 53 -2.43 23.63 15.97
N ASP A 54 -3.38 22.72 16.07
CA ASP A 54 -3.25 21.37 16.63
C ASP A 54 -4.34 20.43 16.07
N ALA A 55 -4.40 19.21 16.58
CA ALA A 55 -5.39 18.20 16.19
C ALA A 55 -6.83 18.63 16.55
N ALA A 56 -7.03 19.27 17.69
CA ALA A 56 -8.34 19.75 18.10
C ALA A 56 -8.89 20.84 17.15
N ASP A 57 -8.03 21.82 16.82
CA ASP A 57 -8.37 22.87 15.85
C ASP A 57 -8.60 22.29 14.44
N LEU A 58 -7.79 21.29 14.02
CA LEU A 58 -7.97 20.61 12.74
C LEU A 58 -9.34 19.93 12.64
N LEU A 59 -9.74 19.19 13.66
CA LEU A 59 -10.98 18.41 13.70
C LEU A 59 -12.22 19.26 14.05
N ALA A 60 -12.06 20.48 14.58
CA ALA A 60 -13.18 21.41 14.85
C ALA A 60 -13.94 21.80 13.57
N ASP A 61 -13.31 21.72 12.40
CA ASP A 61 -13.97 21.93 11.10
C ASP A 61 -14.81 20.71 10.65
N GLU A 62 -14.80 19.59 11.37
CA GLU A 62 -15.46 18.33 11.01
C GLU A 62 -15.09 17.87 9.58
N PRO A 63 -13.81 17.58 9.31
CA PRO A 63 -13.38 17.13 7.99
C PRO A 63 -14.06 15.80 7.63
N ASP A 64 -14.37 15.63 6.35
CA ASP A 64 -14.93 14.38 5.82
C ASP A 64 -13.89 13.27 5.76
N THR A 65 -12.61 13.65 5.68
CA THR A 65 -11.47 12.74 5.75
C THR A 65 -10.21 13.44 6.22
N CYS A 66 -9.32 12.68 6.90
CA CYS A 66 -7.97 13.07 7.28
C CYS A 66 -6.96 12.24 6.48
N LEU A 67 -6.14 12.89 5.66
CA LEU A 67 -5.08 12.28 4.86
C LEU A 67 -3.78 12.34 5.66
N ILE A 68 -3.24 11.19 6.07
CA ILE A 68 -2.03 11.11 6.90
C ILE A 68 -0.84 10.82 5.99
N PHE A 69 -0.11 11.88 5.61
CA PHE A 69 1.07 11.86 4.75
C PHE A 69 2.38 12.09 5.52
N THR A 70 2.35 11.90 6.84
CA THR A 70 3.58 11.89 7.65
C THR A 70 4.51 10.77 7.19
N LYS A 71 5.78 10.83 7.61
CA LYS A 71 6.69 9.70 7.41
C LYS A 71 6.14 8.46 8.11
N GLU A 72 6.51 7.31 7.59
CA GLU A 72 6.16 6.00 8.15
C GLU A 72 6.57 5.83 9.62
N THR A 73 7.64 6.53 10.05
CA THR A 73 8.12 6.56 11.43
C THR A 73 7.22 7.32 12.40
N ASP A 74 6.41 8.25 11.89
CA ASP A 74 5.54 9.14 12.70
C ASP A 74 4.04 8.92 12.42
N ARG A 75 3.69 8.01 11.51
CA ARG A 75 2.33 7.89 10.96
C ARG A 75 1.32 7.43 11.99
N LEU A 76 1.66 6.41 12.78
CA LEU A 76 0.79 5.93 13.85
C LEU A 76 0.60 6.98 14.95
N ASN A 77 1.64 7.73 15.29
CA ASN A 77 1.53 8.82 16.27
C ASN A 77 0.53 9.88 15.77
N ALA A 78 0.65 10.29 14.50
CA ALA A 78 -0.30 11.25 13.91
C ALA A 78 -1.73 10.74 13.92
N ALA A 79 -1.96 9.46 13.64
CA ALA A 79 -3.28 8.85 13.73
C ALA A 79 -3.82 8.86 15.17
N ASN A 80 -3.00 8.41 16.12
CA ASN A 80 -3.36 8.37 17.54
C ASN A 80 -3.65 9.75 18.14
N GLU A 81 -2.99 10.81 17.65
CA GLU A 81 -3.29 12.19 18.02
C GLU A 81 -4.67 12.66 17.53
N LEU A 82 -5.17 12.13 16.42
CA LEU A 82 -6.47 12.50 15.85
C LEU A 82 -7.63 11.70 16.47
N LEU A 83 -7.43 10.43 16.81
CA LEU A 83 -8.48 9.52 17.25
C LEU A 83 -9.34 10.06 18.41
N PRO A 84 -8.79 10.75 19.45
CA PRO A 84 -9.58 11.31 20.55
C PRO A 84 -10.61 12.36 20.11
N TYR A 85 -10.44 12.96 18.94
CA TYR A 85 -11.32 14.00 18.40
C TYR A 85 -12.34 13.46 17.37
N GLY A 86 -12.45 12.15 17.22
CA GLY A 86 -13.48 11.49 16.40
C GLY A 86 -13.41 11.80 14.90
N PRO A 87 -12.27 11.60 14.21
CA PRO A 87 -12.26 11.76 12.76
C PRO A 87 -13.21 10.75 12.11
N LYS A 88 -13.90 11.15 11.03
CA LYS A 88 -14.79 10.25 10.30
C LYS A 88 -14.04 9.16 9.56
N ARG A 89 -12.94 9.56 8.87
CA ARG A 89 -12.11 8.69 8.04
C ARG A 89 -10.64 9.04 8.16
N LEU A 90 -9.77 8.02 8.22
CA LEU A 90 -8.32 8.16 8.17
C LEU A 90 -7.79 7.46 6.91
N PHE A 91 -7.05 8.18 6.09
CA PHE A 91 -6.36 7.65 4.92
C PHE A 91 -4.85 7.67 5.15
N PHE A 92 -4.20 6.55 4.91
CA PHE A 92 -2.78 6.36 5.18
C PHE A 92 -1.95 6.16 3.91
N GLU A 93 -0.79 6.78 3.86
CA GLU A 93 0.30 6.43 2.94
C GLU A 93 0.96 5.12 3.39
N LYS A 94 1.60 4.43 2.43
CA LYS A 94 2.32 3.18 2.69
C LYS A 94 3.80 3.46 3.14
N PRO A 95 4.41 2.50 3.83
CA PRO A 95 3.77 1.43 4.60
C PRO A 95 2.96 2.03 5.76
N LEU A 96 2.02 1.28 6.32
CA LEU A 96 1.16 1.80 7.41
C LEU A 96 2.00 2.23 8.61
N ALA A 97 3.06 1.50 8.93
CA ALA A 97 4.07 1.83 9.95
C ALA A 97 5.44 1.26 9.57
N ALA A 98 6.51 1.95 9.94
CA ALA A 98 7.87 1.43 9.91
C ALA A 98 8.77 2.34 10.76
N ARG A 99 8.94 2.02 12.03
CA ARG A 99 9.68 2.85 13.01
C ARG A 99 11.14 3.09 12.65
N HIS A 100 11.74 2.18 11.88
CA HIS A 100 13.12 2.28 11.40
C HIS A 100 13.21 2.65 9.91
N GLY A 101 12.10 3.11 9.29
CA GLY A 101 11.98 3.44 7.87
C GLY A 101 11.46 2.26 7.04
N GLN A 102 10.92 2.58 5.87
CA GLN A 102 10.16 1.62 5.04
C GLN A 102 10.98 0.39 4.57
N ALA A 103 12.30 0.47 4.56
CA ALA A 103 13.16 -0.66 4.20
C ALA A 103 13.40 -1.60 5.38
N ASN A 104 13.01 -1.22 6.59
CA ASN A 104 13.29 -1.95 7.82
C ASN A 104 12.05 -2.04 8.72
N VAL A 105 11.00 -2.68 8.21
CA VAL A 105 9.81 -3.04 8.97
C VAL A 105 10.17 -4.13 9.98
N VAL A 106 9.71 -3.98 11.22
CA VAL A 106 9.91 -4.94 12.31
C VAL A 106 8.57 -5.44 12.86
N GLU A 107 8.59 -6.49 13.66
CA GLU A 107 7.35 -7.10 14.20
C GLU A 107 6.53 -6.12 15.04
N GLU A 108 7.19 -5.24 15.79
CA GLU A 108 6.54 -4.23 16.61
C GLU A 108 5.72 -3.23 15.77
N ASP A 109 6.11 -2.98 14.52
CA ASP A 109 5.34 -2.12 13.63
C ASP A 109 3.96 -2.72 13.32
N PHE A 110 3.89 -4.04 13.18
CA PHE A 110 2.62 -4.75 13.06
C PHE A 110 1.76 -4.63 14.32
N PHE A 111 2.34 -4.88 15.51
CA PHE A 111 1.56 -4.84 16.75
C PHE A 111 1.04 -3.44 17.05
N ASP A 112 1.86 -2.40 16.85
CA ASP A 112 1.45 -1.01 17.06
C ASP A 112 0.38 -0.58 16.03
N ALA A 113 0.55 -0.97 14.75
CA ALA A 113 -0.43 -0.71 13.71
C ALA A 113 -1.76 -1.42 14.00
N ARG A 114 -1.73 -2.68 14.44
CA ARG A 114 -2.92 -3.42 14.84
C ARG A 114 -3.65 -2.73 15.99
N ALA A 115 -2.94 -2.31 17.02
CA ALA A 115 -3.53 -1.61 18.15
C ALA A 115 -4.22 -0.30 17.73
N MET A 116 -3.58 0.50 16.86
CA MET A 116 -4.16 1.72 16.30
C MET A 116 -5.41 1.40 15.44
N MET A 117 -5.36 0.37 14.59
CA MET A 117 -6.49 -0.04 13.75
C MET A 117 -7.68 -0.50 14.60
N GLN A 118 -7.44 -1.25 15.67
CA GLN A 118 -8.47 -1.66 16.63
C GLN A 118 -9.09 -0.46 17.36
N ALA A 119 -8.26 0.50 17.77
CA ALA A 119 -8.76 1.75 18.39
C ALA A 119 -9.61 2.56 17.41
N ALA A 120 -9.19 2.68 16.15
CA ALA A 120 -9.98 3.34 15.11
C ALA A 120 -11.31 2.63 14.87
N HIS A 121 -11.31 1.30 14.75
CA HIS A 121 -12.52 0.50 14.60
C HIS A 121 -13.47 0.65 15.78
N ALA A 122 -12.97 0.56 17.01
CA ALA A 122 -13.77 0.74 18.23
C ALA A 122 -14.39 2.15 18.34
N ALA A 123 -13.73 3.16 17.76
CA ALA A 123 -14.24 4.53 17.67
C ALA A 123 -15.19 4.76 16.48
N GLY A 124 -15.45 3.74 15.64
CA GLY A 124 -16.28 3.87 14.44
C GLY A 124 -15.60 4.65 13.31
N VAL A 125 -14.29 4.77 13.32
CA VAL A 125 -13.50 5.49 12.32
C VAL A 125 -13.20 4.57 11.15
N GLU A 126 -13.61 4.97 9.94
CA GLU A 126 -13.27 4.23 8.73
C GLU A 126 -11.81 4.49 8.36
N THR A 127 -11.08 3.41 8.05
CA THR A 127 -9.67 3.49 7.66
C THR A 127 -9.47 3.11 6.20
N ALA A 128 -8.59 3.83 5.52
CA ALA A 128 -8.21 3.60 4.13
C ALA A 128 -6.69 3.63 3.97
N MET A 129 -6.21 2.98 2.93
CA MET A 129 -4.79 2.88 2.63
C MET A 129 -4.51 3.26 1.18
N VAL A 130 -3.29 3.67 0.86
CA VAL A 130 -2.84 3.77 -0.52
C VAL A 130 -1.83 2.67 -0.84
N PHE A 131 -2.16 1.87 -1.85
CA PHE A 131 -1.22 1.06 -2.62
C PHE A 131 -1.43 1.43 -4.09
N ASN A 132 -0.74 2.48 -4.53
CA ASN A 132 -0.99 3.08 -5.84
C ASN A 132 -0.74 2.11 -7.02
N TYR A 133 0.00 0.99 -6.84
CA TYR A 133 0.17 -0.03 -7.88
C TYR A 133 -1.14 -0.75 -8.23
N ARG A 134 -2.14 -0.79 -7.34
CA ARG A 134 -3.48 -1.28 -7.70
C ARG A 134 -4.18 -0.39 -8.73
N PHE A 135 -3.70 0.84 -8.93
CA PHE A 135 -4.25 1.83 -9.87
C PHE A 135 -3.44 1.93 -11.18
N PHE A 136 -2.43 1.13 -11.39
CA PHE A 136 -1.84 0.96 -12.70
C PHE A 136 -2.88 0.40 -13.69
N ASP A 137 -2.85 0.88 -14.93
CA ASP A 137 -3.82 0.45 -15.93
C ASP A 137 -3.73 -1.04 -16.19
N GLN A 138 -2.52 -1.59 -16.22
CA GLN A 138 -2.32 -3.03 -16.38
C GLN A 138 -2.81 -3.83 -15.17
N THR A 139 -2.61 -3.34 -13.94
CA THR A 139 -3.14 -4.01 -12.75
C THR A 139 -4.67 -4.08 -12.78
N ARG A 140 -5.32 -2.99 -13.17
CA ARG A 140 -6.78 -2.93 -13.30
C ARG A 140 -7.28 -3.85 -14.40
N LEU A 141 -6.64 -3.80 -15.58
CA LEU A 141 -6.95 -4.70 -16.69
C LEU A 141 -6.72 -6.17 -16.32
N ALA A 142 -5.63 -6.49 -15.61
CA ALA A 142 -5.35 -7.82 -15.12
C ALA A 142 -6.48 -8.35 -14.22
N ARG A 143 -6.94 -7.55 -13.28
CA ARG A 143 -8.04 -7.91 -12.39
C ARG A 143 -9.33 -8.14 -13.17
N GLU A 144 -9.65 -7.25 -14.09
CA GLU A 144 -10.81 -7.38 -14.98
C GLU A 144 -10.76 -8.68 -15.81
N ILE A 145 -9.60 -9.03 -16.35
CA ILE A 145 -9.43 -10.26 -17.16
C ILE A 145 -9.65 -11.50 -16.27
N VAL A 146 -9.01 -11.55 -15.10
CA VAL A 146 -9.16 -12.70 -14.17
C VAL A 146 -10.63 -12.94 -13.81
N GLU A 147 -11.38 -11.87 -13.57
CA GLU A 147 -12.81 -11.94 -13.22
C GLU A 147 -13.67 -12.30 -14.43
N ARG A 148 -13.52 -11.58 -15.54
CA ARG A 148 -14.31 -11.76 -16.76
C ARG A 148 -14.13 -13.14 -17.38
N GLU A 149 -12.91 -13.64 -17.38
CA GLU A 149 -12.59 -14.95 -17.98
C GLU A 149 -12.71 -16.11 -16.99
N ALA A 150 -13.12 -15.80 -15.75
CA ALA A 150 -13.34 -16.76 -14.68
C ALA A 150 -12.18 -17.75 -14.53
N PHE A 151 -10.98 -17.23 -14.22
CA PHE A 151 -9.76 -18.03 -14.10
C PHE A 151 -9.80 -19.06 -12.95
N GLY A 152 -10.81 -19.00 -12.08
CA GLY A 152 -11.00 -19.96 -10.99
C GLY A 152 -10.18 -19.59 -9.77
N GLN A 153 -9.87 -20.59 -8.94
CA GLN A 153 -9.16 -20.38 -7.69
C GLN A 153 -7.66 -20.13 -7.93
N PRO A 154 -7.01 -19.31 -7.08
CA PRO A 154 -5.56 -19.22 -7.04
C PRO A 154 -4.90 -20.57 -6.79
N VAL A 155 -3.78 -20.86 -7.46
CA VAL A 155 -3.06 -22.14 -7.34
C VAL A 155 -1.63 -21.91 -6.85
N HIS A 156 -0.87 -21.05 -7.55
CA HIS A 156 0.48 -20.72 -7.11
C HIS A 156 0.92 -19.34 -7.61
N PHE A 157 1.95 -18.80 -6.98
CA PHE A 157 2.58 -17.54 -7.37
C PHE A 157 4.10 -17.61 -7.32
N THR A 158 4.74 -16.77 -8.12
CA THR A 158 6.18 -16.51 -8.02
C THR A 158 6.45 -15.02 -8.21
N GLY A 159 7.50 -14.51 -7.56
CA GLY A 159 7.89 -13.13 -7.75
C GLY A 159 9.36 -12.87 -7.44
N MET A 160 9.95 -11.92 -8.20
CA MET A 160 11.24 -11.30 -7.90
C MET A 160 11.01 -9.80 -7.80
N VAL A 161 11.42 -9.19 -6.70
CA VAL A 161 11.04 -7.81 -6.35
C VAL A 161 12.26 -7.05 -5.83
N HIS A 162 12.54 -5.89 -6.41
CA HIS A 162 13.44 -4.93 -5.81
C HIS A 162 12.79 -4.30 -4.57
N TYR A 163 13.53 -4.12 -3.46
CA TYR A 163 12.98 -3.63 -2.19
C TYR A 163 12.25 -2.29 -2.28
N ASN A 164 12.58 -1.44 -3.25
CA ASN A 164 11.81 -0.20 -3.50
C ASN A 164 10.32 -0.44 -3.80
N CYS A 165 9.98 -1.64 -4.27
CA CYS A 165 8.60 -2.04 -4.62
C CYS A 165 8.03 -3.07 -3.65
N TRP A 166 8.75 -3.43 -2.58
CA TRP A 166 8.48 -4.59 -1.74
C TRP A 166 7.05 -4.59 -1.18
N SER A 167 6.69 -3.58 -0.41
CA SER A 167 5.35 -3.45 0.17
C SER A 167 4.22 -3.44 -0.88
N HIS A 168 4.45 -2.78 -2.03
CA HIS A 168 3.48 -2.80 -3.12
C HIS A 168 3.30 -4.17 -3.75
N CYS A 169 4.37 -4.96 -3.87
CA CYS A 169 4.32 -6.29 -4.45
C CYS A 169 3.72 -7.32 -3.49
N ILE A 170 3.95 -7.18 -2.18
CA ILE A 170 3.21 -7.93 -1.15
C ILE A 170 1.71 -7.61 -1.27
N ASP A 171 1.36 -6.33 -1.34
CA ASP A 171 -0.03 -5.92 -1.51
C ASP A 171 -0.66 -6.48 -2.79
N LEU A 172 0.03 -6.41 -3.93
CA LEU A 172 -0.46 -7.02 -5.18
C LEU A 172 -0.64 -8.53 -5.06
N LEU A 173 0.30 -9.23 -4.41
CA LEU A 173 0.17 -10.65 -4.13
C LEU A 173 -1.12 -10.94 -3.35
N LEU A 174 -1.32 -10.25 -2.23
CA LEU A 174 -2.52 -10.44 -1.39
C LEU A 174 -3.81 -10.04 -2.12
N TYR A 175 -3.76 -9.00 -2.94
CA TYR A 175 -4.88 -8.53 -3.75
C TYR A 175 -5.33 -9.53 -4.81
N PHE A 176 -4.39 -10.19 -5.51
CA PHE A 176 -4.71 -11.16 -6.56
C PHE A 176 -4.96 -12.57 -6.03
N MET A 177 -4.22 -12.99 -5.01
CA MET A 177 -4.16 -14.39 -4.60
C MET A 177 -4.86 -14.66 -3.27
N GLY A 178 -5.13 -13.63 -2.46
CA GLY A 178 -5.76 -13.76 -1.16
C GLY A 178 -4.79 -13.71 0.03
N PRO A 179 -5.31 -13.75 1.27
CA PRO A 179 -4.51 -13.60 2.48
C PRO A 179 -3.51 -14.73 2.69
N ALA A 180 -2.36 -14.41 3.27
CA ALA A 180 -1.37 -15.41 3.66
C ALA A 180 -1.77 -16.13 4.96
N ALA A 181 -1.49 -17.42 5.03
CA ALA A 181 -1.70 -18.26 6.21
C ALA A 181 -0.40 -18.60 6.94
N SER A 182 0.66 -18.93 6.19
CA SER A 182 1.95 -19.25 6.80
C SER A 182 3.12 -18.84 5.93
N ILE A 183 4.26 -18.55 6.56
CA ILE A 183 5.47 -18.07 5.92
C ILE A 183 6.69 -18.84 6.44
N SER A 184 7.57 -19.24 5.50
CA SER A 184 8.94 -19.64 5.75
C SER A 184 9.87 -18.71 4.97
N ALA A 185 10.98 -18.29 5.57
CA ALA A 185 11.88 -17.35 4.91
C ALA A 185 13.34 -17.61 5.23
N GLN A 186 14.20 -17.27 4.27
CA GLN A 186 15.66 -17.27 4.42
C GLN A 186 16.22 -15.95 3.90
N ALA A 187 17.19 -15.40 4.59
CA ALA A 187 17.87 -14.17 4.21
C ALA A 187 19.37 -14.40 3.97
N SER A 188 19.96 -13.64 3.05
CA SER A 188 21.42 -13.55 2.94
C SER A 188 21.99 -12.82 4.15
N SER A 189 23.28 -12.99 4.41
CA SER A 189 23.99 -12.11 5.35
C SER A 189 23.94 -10.66 4.86
N PRO A 190 23.90 -9.68 5.78
CA PRO A 190 24.07 -8.28 5.42
C PRO A 190 25.37 -8.06 4.62
N GLY A 191 25.36 -7.12 3.68
CA GLY A 191 26.58 -6.69 3.01
C GLY A 191 27.52 -5.92 3.96
N ALA A 192 28.77 -5.73 3.57
CA ALA A 192 29.69 -4.91 4.35
C ALA A 192 29.15 -3.47 4.49
N GLY A 193 28.87 -3.05 5.73
CA GLY A 193 28.30 -1.74 6.04
C GLY A 193 26.78 -1.64 5.93
N ASP A 194 26.08 -2.75 5.67
CA ASP A 194 24.63 -2.82 5.66
C ASP A 194 24.11 -3.40 6.98
N ASP A 195 23.04 -2.85 7.51
CA ASP A 195 22.33 -3.37 8.70
C ASP A 195 21.33 -4.48 8.33
N GLU A 196 20.95 -4.59 7.05
CA GLU A 196 19.90 -5.48 6.53
C GLU A 196 20.43 -6.46 5.49
N ALA A 197 19.75 -7.61 5.39
CA ALA A 197 20.03 -8.60 4.35
C ALA A 197 19.72 -8.03 2.97
N ARG A 198 20.61 -8.24 2.00
CA ARG A 198 20.39 -7.79 0.61
C ARG A 198 19.37 -8.61 -0.14
N ASN A 199 19.20 -9.88 0.25
CA ASN A 199 18.28 -10.79 -0.42
C ASN A 199 17.48 -11.56 0.62
N VAL A 200 16.19 -11.71 0.36
CA VAL A 200 15.27 -12.53 1.15
C VAL A 200 14.51 -13.45 0.19
N THR A 201 14.44 -14.73 0.51
CA THR A 201 13.56 -15.70 -0.18
C THR A 201 12.46 -16.12 0.78
N VAL A 202 11.21 -15.95 0.34
CA VAL A 202 10.00 -16.25 1.09
C VAL A 202 9.25 -17.36 0.40
N ALA A 203 8.88 -18.41 1.12
CA ALA A 203 7.86 -19.36 0.71
C ALA A 203 6.61 -19.13 1.56
N ALA A 204 5.45 -18.97 0.93
CA ALA A 204 4.21 -18.73 1.65
C ALA A 204 3.09 -19.69 1.17
N ARG A 205 2.22 -20.06 2.11
CA ARG A 205 0.93 -20.70 1.86
C ARG A 205 -0.16 -19.69 2.20
N LEU A 206 -1.14 -19.57 1.32
CA LEU A 206 -2.29 -18.69 1.48
C LEU A 206 -3.45 -19.42 2.17
N VAL A 207 -4.44 -18.68 2.63
CA VAL A 207 -5.62 -19.22 3.31
C VAL A 207 -6.43 -20.15 2.40
N ASN A 208 -6.38 -19.93 1.09
CA ASN A 208 -7.04 -20.78 0.07
C ASN A 208 -6.17 -21.95 -0.42
N ASP A 209 -5.11 -22.30 0.31
CA ASP A 209 -4.12 -23.34 0.02
C ASP A 209 -3.21 -23.09 -1.21
N ALA A 210 -3.31 -21.94 -1.89
CA ALA A 210 -2.33 -21.57 -2.90
C ALA A 210 -0.96 -21.39 -2.24
N THR A 211 0.11 -21.76 -2.95
CA THR A 211 1.49 -21.66 -2.45
C THR A 211 2.37 -20.93 -3.43
N GLY A 212 3.48 -20.38 -2.97
CA GLY A 212 4.45 -19.77 -3.88
C GLY A 212 5.64 -19.15 -3.18
N THR A 213 6.44 -18.48 -4.00
CA THR A 213 7.68 -17.84 -3.55
C THR A 213 7.75 -16.37 -3.96
N LEU A 214 8.31 -15.56 -3.07
CA LEU A 214 8.65 -14.18 -3.33
C LEU A 214 10.11 -13.95 -2.96
N ILE A 215 10.88 -13.36 -3.86
CA ILE A 215 12.28 -13.02 -3.65
C ILE A 215 12.41 -11.51 -3.61
N GLY A 216 12.81 -10.97 -2.46
CA GLY A 216 13.18 -9.56 -2.28
C GLY A 216 14.66 -9.36 -2.46
N THR A 217 15.09 -8.33 -3.18
CA THR A 217 16.50 -8.04 -3.39
C THR A 217 16.79 -6.55 -3.51
N SER A 218 17.94 -6.13 -2.97
CA SER A 218 18.58 -4.84 -3.28
C SER A 218 19.89 -5.01 -4.05
N ALA A 219 20.25 -6.25 -4.39
CA ALA A 219 21.53 -6.58 -5.02
C ALA A 219 21.54 -6.42 -6.53
N ILE A 220 20.40 -6.16 -7.15
CA ILE A 220 20.28 -5.93 -8.60
C ILE A 220 20.12 -4.44 -8.91
N ASP A 221 20.61 -4.02 -10.08
CA ASP A 221 20.46 -2.64 -10.54
C ASP A 221 18.95 -2.34 -10.79
N PRO A 222 18.38 -1.30 -10.13
CA PRO A 222 16.99 -0.93 -10.28
C PRO A 222 16.63 -0.36 -11.66
N LYS A 223 17.54 -0.35 -12.61
CA LYS A 223 17.25 0.05 -14.00
C LYS A 223 16.48 -0.99 -14.79
N LEU A 224 16.47 -2.25 -14.37
CA LEU A 224 15.75 -3.35 -15.02
C LEU A 224 14.70 -3.90 -14.07
N PRO A 225 13.71 -4.66 -14.60
CA PRO A 225 12.37 -4.60 -14.03
C PRO A 225 12.40 -4.62 -12.52
N LEU A 226 11.78 -3.58 -11.93
CA LEU A 226 11.74 -3.42 -10.47
C LEU A 226 10.99 -4.57 -9.80
N TYR A 227 10.14 -5.25 -10.54
CA TYR A 227 9.53 -6.49 -10.11
C TYR A 227 9.08 -7.36 -11.30
N GLU A 228 8.97 -8.64 -11.04
CA GLU A 228 8.32 -9.65 -11.87
C GLU A 228 7.42 -10.49 -10.97
N LEU A 229 6.10 -10.49 -11.26
CA LEU A 229 5.11 -11.25 -10.50
C LEU A 229 4.34 -12.16 -11.45
N THR A 230 4.18 -13.41 -11.08
CA THR A 230 3.33 -14.36 -11.80
C THR A 230 2.31 -14.97 -10.84
N PHE A 231 1.05 -14.92 -11.24
CA PHE A 231 -0.09 -15.47 -10.52
C PHE A 231 -0.77 -16.53 -11.39
N ALA A 232 -0.82 -17.76 -10.94
CA ALA A 232 -1.46 -18.87 -11.62
C ALA A 232 -2.75 -19.27 -10.91
N TYR A 233 -3.75 -19.48 -11.72
CA TYR A 233 -5.09 -19.90 -11.35
C TYR A 233 -5.42 -21.24 -12.01
N GLU A 234 -6.52 -21.87 -11.64
CA GLU A 234 -6.97 -23.15 -12.23
C GLU A 234 -7.07 -23.09 -13.77
N HIS A 235 -7.48 -21.96 -14.32
CA HIS A 235 -7.81 -21.82 -15.74
C HIS A 235 -7.04 -20.74 -16.47
N GLY A 236 -6.04 -20.13 -15.84
CA GLY A 236 -5.24 -19.11 -16.48
C GLY A 236 -4.00 -18.72 -15.67
N ARG A 237 -3.15 -17.94 -16.31
CA ARG A 237 -1.95 -17.37 -15.70
C ARG A 237 -1.80 -15.91 -16.11
N LEU A 238 -1.40 -15.11 -15.17
CA LEU A 238 -1.09 -13.72 -15.32
C LEU A 238 0.36 -13.47 -14.90
N SER A 239 1.16 -12.83 -15.73
CA SER A 239 2.49 -12.35 -15.39
C SER A 239 2.57 -10.84 -15.58
N MET A 240 3.09 -10.13 -14.58
CA MET A 240 3.23 -8.67 -14.58
C MET A 240 4.69 -8.30 -14.35
N ARG A 241 5.16 -7.29 -15.06
CA ARG A 241 6.56 -6.88 -15.03
C ARG A 241 6.70 -5.38 -14.97
N ASP A 242 7.54 -4.90 -14.03
CA ASP A 242 7.90 -3.49 -13.85
C ASP A 242 6.69 -2.56 -13.53
N LEU A 243 6.93 -1.28 -13.47
CA LEU A 243 5.93 -0.25 -13.16
C LEU A 243 4.96 -0.08 -14.35
N ASP A 244 3.91 -0.91 -14.38
CA ASP A 244 2.93 -0.94 -15.46
C ASP A 244 3.57 -1.22 -16.85
N GLY A 245 4.69 -1.92 -16.87
CA GLY A 245 5.53 -2.08 -18.05
C GLY A 245 5.01 -3.11 -19.06
N GLU A 246 4.82 -4.34 -18.60
CA GLU A 246 4.39 -5.46 -19.44
C GLU A 246 3.50 -6.41 -18.63
N MET A 247 2.47 -6.93 -19.29
CA MET A 247 1.61 -7.98 -18.76
C MET A 247 1.43 -9.08 -19.80
N GLU A 248 1.53 -10.33 -19.38
CA GLU A 248 1.23 -11.52 -20.17
C GLU A 248 0.05 -12.26 -19.53
N VAL A 249 -0.89 -12.66 -20.36
CA VAL A 249 -2.09 -13.42 -19.94
C VAL A 249 -2.19 -14.69 -20.76
N ILE A 250 -2.35 -15.83 -20.07
CA ILE A 250 -2.61 -17.12 -20.73
C ILE A 250 -3.92 -17.67 -20.20
N ASN A 251 -4.89 -17.91 -21.07
CA ASN A 251 -6.13 -18.60 -20.74
C ASN A 251 -5.99 -20.08 -21.11
N TYR A 252 -6.00 -20.96 -20.12
CA TYR A 252 -5.79 -22.41 -20.33
C TYR A 252 -6.98 -23.11 -20.97
N ARG A 253 -8.20 -22.55 -20.85
CA ARG A 253 -9.41 -23.13 -21.44
C ARG A 253 -9.46 -22.88 -22.94
N THR A 254 -9.02 -21.71 -23.40
CA THR A 254 -9.09 -21.29 -24.80
C THR A 254 -7.76 -21.43 -25.54
N GLY A 255 -6.65 -21.60 -24.81
CA GLY A 255 -5.30 -21.55 -25.37
C GLY A 255 -4.87 -20.15 -25.84
N ARG A 256 -5.61 -19.10 -25.47
CA ARG A 256 -5.21 -17.71 -25.80
C ARG A 256 -4.01 -17.28 -25.01
N HIS A 257 -3.09 -16.62 -25.70
CA HIS A 257 -1.92 -15.98 -25.14
C HIS A 257 -1.91 -14.53 -25.60
N GLU A 258 -2.00 -13.59 -24.65
CA GLU A 258 -2.03 -12.16 -24.91
C GLU A 258 -0.88 -11.47 -24.19
N ARG A 259 -0.31 -10.44 -24.83
CA ARG A 259 0.69 -9.55 -24.25
C ARG A 259 0.20 -8.12 -24.33
N HIS A 260 0.32 -7.40 -23.23
CA HIS A 260 -0.01 -5.98 -23.11
C HIS A 260 1.25 -5.24 -22.66
N SER A 261 1.58 -4.17 -23.35
CA SER A 261 2.74 -3.33 -23.02
C SER A 261 2.42 -1.87 -23.23
N LEU A 262 3.16 -0.99 -22.56
CA LEU A 262 3.07 0.44 -22.80
C LEU A 262 3.52 0.75 -24.24
N THR A 263 2.95 1.80 -24.81
CA THR A 263 3.40 2.35 -26.08
C THR A 263 4.73 3.09 -25.92
N PHE A 264 5.41 3.37 -27.02
CA PHE A 264 6.72 4.06 -27.02
C PHE A 264 6.67 5.47 -26.41
N ASP A 265 5.50 6.10 -26.41
CA ASP A 265 5.30 7.47 -25.93
C ASP A 265 5.00 7.55 -24.43
N ILE A 266 4.80 6.39 -23.76
CA ILE A 266 4.45 6.33 -22.33
C ILE A 266 5.56 5.61 -21.56
N SER A 267 6.18 6.31 -20.63
CA SER A 267 7.19 5.70 -19.76
C SER A 267 6.57 5.09 -18.49
N ARG A 268 7.26 4.11 -17.92
CA ARG A 268 6.90 3.56 -16.60
C ARG A 268 6.82 4.63 -15.50
N TRP A 269 7.61 5.69 -15.61
CA TRP A 269 7.59 6.79 -14.63
C TRP A 269 6.40 7.72 -14.81
N ASP A 270 5.85 7.84 -16.03
CA ASP A 270 4.60 8.56 -16.28
C ASP A 270 3.43 7.80 -15.64
N GLN A 271 3.38 6.48 -15.80
CA GLN A 271 2.39 5.63 -15.15
C GLN A 271 2.50 5.68 -13.63
N TYR A 272 3.73 5.61 -13.10
CA TYR A 272 3.97 5.75 -11.66
C TYR A 272 3.45 7.09 -11.13
N ARG A 273 3.75 8.21 -11.78
CA ARG A 273 3.25 9.52 -11.37
C ARG A 273 1.72 9.62 -11.47
N ALA A 274 1.15 9.12 -12.56
CA ALA A 274 -0.29 9.14 -12.77
C ALA A 274 -1.06 8.29 -11.73
N SER A 275 -0.45 7.22 -11.21
CA SER A 275 -1.11 6.32 -10.26
C SER A 275 -1.47 7.00 -8.92
N PHE A 276 -0.73 8.00 -8.47
CA PHE A 276 -1.07 8.78 -7.28
C PHE A 276 -2.37 9.56 -7.46
N GLY A 277 -2.52 10.25 -8.60
CA GLY A 277 -3.75 10.96 -8.95
C GLY A 277 -4.94 10.01 -9.08
N LYS A 278 -4.76 8.86 -9.77
CA LYS A 278 -5.79 7.83 -9.88
C LYS A 278 -6.23 7.30 -8.51
N ALA A 279 -5.28 7.01 -7.63
CA ALA A 279 -5.54 6.47 -6.29
C ALA A 279 -6.28 7.48 -5.40
N ILE A 280 -5.78 8.71 -5.31
CA ILE A 280 -6.38 9.71 -4.43
C ILE A 280 -7.75 10.14 -4.92
N ASN A 281 -7.95 10.30 -6.22
CA ASN A 281 -9.26 10.65 -6.76
C ASN A 281 -10.28 9.53 -6.54
N ALA A 282 -9.92 8.26 -6.75
CA ALA A 282 -10.80 7.14 -6.45
C ALA A 282 -11.20 7.10 -4.96
N TYR A 283 -10.26 7.40 -4.06
CA TYR A 283 -10.56 7.51 -2.64
C TYR A 283 -11.50 8.68 -2.33
N LEU A 284 -11.20 9.88 -2.82
CA LEU A 284 -12.04 11.05 -2.57
C LEU A 284 -13.45 10.91 -3.18
N ASP A 285 -13.56 10.22 -4.31
CA ASP A 285 -14.89 9.88 -4.87
C ASP A 285 -15.66 8.94 -3.93
N SER A 286 -15.00 7.95 -3.31
CA SER A 286 -15.65 7.10 -2.31
C SER A 286 -16.10 7.90 -1.06
N VAL A 287 -15.32 8.90 -0.63
CA VAL A 287 -15.72 9.81 0.46
C VAL A 287 -16.96 10.62 0.08
N ARG A 288 -16.98 11.22 -1.11
CA ARG A 288 -18.11 12.01 -1.62
C ARG A 288 -19.38 11.18 -1.72
N ASP A 289 -19.26 9.96 -2.20
CA ASP A 289 -20.40 9.08 -2.49
C ASP A 289 -20.84 8.27 -1.25
N GLY A 290 -20.15 8.42 -0.11
CA GLY A 290 -20.42 7.65 1.11
C GLY A 290 -20.16 6.15 0.95
N ALA A 291 -19.31 5.78 -0.02
CA ALA A 291 -18.95 4.41 -0.34
C ALA A 291 -17.74 3.93 0.48
N PRO A 292 -17.55 2.61 0.64
CA PRO A 292 -16.32 2.06 1.21
C PRO A 292 -15.07 2.50 0.41
N PRO A 293 -13.92 2.66 1.08
CA PRO A 293 -12.69 3.04 0.40
C PRO A 293 -12.24 1.96 -0.61
N PRO A 294 -11.65 2.35 -1.75
CA PRO A 294 -11.14 1.40 -2.74
C PRO A 294 -10.11 0.43 -2.17
N ILE A 295 -9.33 0.88 -1.21
CA ILE A 295 -8.39 0.05 -0.45
C ILE A 295 -8.65 0.32 1.03
N PRO A 296 -9.21 -0.64 1.78
CA PRO A 296 -9.42 -0.50 3.21
C PRO A 296 -8.06 -0.47 3.96
N GLY A 297 -8.03 0.20 5.12
CA GLY A 297 -6.83 0.25 5.97
C GLY A 297 -6.30 -1.12 6.36
N MET A 298 -7.17 -2.12 6.42
CA MET A 298 -6.82 -3.52 6.65
C MET A 298 -5.77 -4.05 5.67
N ALA A 299 -5.73 -3.57 4.42
CA ALA A 299 -4.71 -3.98 3.46
C ALA A 299 -3.30 -3.61 3.92
N GLY A 300 -3.13 -2.45 4.58
CA GLY A 300 -1.86 -2.06 5.17
C GLY A 300 -1.47 -2.91 6.38
N LEU A 301 -2.45 -3.35 7.18
CA LEU A 301 -2.18 -4.25 8.30
C LEU A 301 -1.82 -5.67 7.82
N GLN A 302 -2.46 -6.16 6.76
CA GLN A 302 -2.12 -7.45 6.15
C GLN A 302 -0.72 -7.45 5.51
N GLU A 303 -0.32 -6.34 4.92
CA GLU A 303 1.04 -6.15 4.39
C GLU A 303 2.07 -6.21 5.52
N LEU A 304 1.85 -5.49 6.64
CA LEU A 304 2.72 -5.56 7.81
C LEU A 304 2.72 -6.95 8.47
N GLN A 305 1.59 -7.66 8.49
CA GLN A 305 1.50 -9.04 8.98
C GLN A 305 2.43 -9.96 8.17
N PHE A 306 2.44 -9.81 6.85
CA PHE A 306 3.30 -10.58 5.96
C PHE A 306 4.78 -10.28 6.23
N GLU A 307 5.15 -9.01 6.37
CA GLU A 307 6.52 -8.59 6.70
C GLU A 307 6.95 -9.07 8.09
N ALA A 308 6.10 -8.95 9.11
CA ALA A 308 6.37 -9.48 10.46
C ALA A 308 6.59 -11.00 10.45
N GLY A 309 5.78 -11.73 9.68
CA GLY A 309 5.96 -13.17 9.45
C GLY A 309 7.31 -13.52 8.84
N ILE A 310 7.77 -12.75 7.86
CA ILE A 310 9.12 -12.91 7.27
C ILE A 310 10.20 -12.71 8.31
N LYS A 311 10.15 -11.62 9.09
CA LYS A 311 11.15 -11.33 10.13
C LYS A 311 11.21 -12.44 11.17
N ARG A 312 10.07 -12.92 11.66
CA ARG A 312 9.98 -14.03 12.60
C ARG A 312 10.53 -15.34 12.01
N ALA A 313 10.19 -15.67 10.75
CA ALA A 313 10.67 -16.87 10.10
C ALA A 313 12.20 -16.87 9.92
N ILE A 314 12.79 -15.72 9.55
CA ILE A 314 14.23 -15.55 9.46
C ILE A 314 14.89 -15.72 10.83
N ALA A 315 14.36 -15.08 11.87
CA ALA A 315 14.92 -15.10 13.21
C ALA A 315 14.86 -16.49 13.87
N THR A 316 13.81 -17.26 13.60
CA THR A 316 13.60 -18.58 14.23
C THR A 316 14.07 -19.75 13.36
N GLY A 317 14.22 -19.56 12.06
CA GLY A 317 14.45 -20.63 11.08
C GLY A 317 13.25 -21.59 10.91
N ALA A 318 12.08 -21.22 11.41
CA ALA A 318 10.86 -22.03 11.40
C ALA A 318 9.77 -21.41 10.54
N THR A 319 8.81 -22.24 10.10
CA THR A 319 7.56 -21.75 9.49
C THR A 319 6.71 -21.05 10.55
N VAL A 320 6.19 -19.88 10.19
CA VAL A 320 5.32 -19.05 11.05
C VAL A 320 3.89 -19.17 10.59
N ASP A 321 2.99 -19.57 11.47
CA ASP A 321 1.55 -19.44 11.29
C ASP A 321 1.16 -17.99 11.59
N LEU A 322 0.57 -17.30 10.60
CA LEU A 322 0.28 -15.87 10.71
C LEU A 322 -0.94 -15.57 11.59
N GLU A 323 -1.95 -16.44 11.60
CA GLU A 323 -3.11 -16.23 12.45
C GLU A 323 -2.75 -16.46 13.92
N GLU A 324 -2.00 -17.53 14.23
CA GLU A 324 -1.57 -17.82 15.59
C GLU A 324 -0.60 -16.77 16.13
N THR A 325 0.36 -16.29 15.30
CA THR A 325 1.46 -15.41 15.75
C THR A 325 1.12 -13.94 15.63
N PHE A 326 0.47 -13.57 14.53
CA PHE A 326 0.19 -12.19 14.13
C PHE A 326 -1.29 -12.00 13.73
N GLY A 327 -2.22 -12.64 14.42
CA GLY A 327 -3.65 -12.52 14.14
C GLY A 327 -4.11 -11.06 14.03
N LEU A 328 -4.93 -10.76 13.04
CA LEU A 328 -5.36 -9.38 12.74
C LEU A 328 -6.28 -8.81 13.82
N GLY A 329 -7.07 -9.67 14.47
CA GLY A 329 -7.88 -9.30 15.65
C GLY A 329 -8.99 -8.29 15.37
N CYS A 330 -9.50 -8.24 14.12
CA CYS A 330 -10.57 -7.34 13.70
C CYS A 330 -11.74 -8.15 13.12
#